data_8e73a251b690437f06dce74c2127c733
#
_entry.id   8e73a251b690437f06dce74c2127c733
#
_cell.length_a   1.000
_cell.length_b   1.000
_cell.length_c   1.000
_cell.angle_alpha   90.00
_cell.angle_beta   90.00
_cell.angle_gamma   90.00
#
_symmetry.space_group_name_H-M   'P 1'
#
loop_
_entity.id
_entity.type
_entity.pdbx_description
1 polymer ?
#
loop_
_entity_poly.entity_id
_entity_poly.type
_entity_poly.pdbx_seq_one_letter_code
_entity_poly.pdbx_strand_id
1 'polypeptide(L)'
;GYASDIIARLLEREGIENYMVEIGGEVTMKGVNQNGKCWRIGINKPEDDSTGIKNDIEEVVQLCKKGGVATSGNYRNYYIKDGKKYAHTIDPRTGYPSEQSILSATIVAEDCITADAYATAFMAMGLEKAREAAKNIPGIEYYVIYSDENGKHQIEYSTGMLQYLPNRPIEAMLNE
;
A
#
# COMPACT_ATOMS: atom_id res chain seq x y z
N GLY A 1 -4.27 -8.58 6.24
CA GLY A 1 -2.97 -9.20 5.91
C GLY A 1 -2.76 -10.58 6.52
N TYR A 2 -3.18 -10.82 7.78
CA TYR A 2 -2.91 -12.09 8.47
C TYR A 2 -3.46 -13.32 7.75
N ALA A 3 -4.66 -13.26 7.20
CA ALA A 3 -5.29 -14.40 6.53
C ALA A 3 -4.52 -14.83 5.27
N SER A 4 -4.05 -13.87 4.45
CA SER A 4 -3.24 -14.17 3.27
C SER A 4 -1.90 -14.82 3.64
N ASP A 5 -1.27 -14.39 4.75
CA ASP A 5 -0.03 -15.02 5.26
C ASP A 5 -0.25 -16.46 5.76
N ILE A 6 -1.39 -16.75 6.38
CA ILE A 6 -1.71 -18.12 6.83
C ILE A 6 -1.87 -19.06 5.64
N ILE A 7 -2.56 -18.64 4.59
CA ILE A 7 -2.71 -19.44 3.36
C ILE A 7 -1.35 -19.59 2.67
N ALA A 8 -0.55 -18.53 2.59
CA ALA A 8 0.80 -18.60 2.04
C ALA A 8 1.67 -19.63 2.75
N ARG A 9 1.64 -19.66 4.09
CA ARG A 9 2.36 -20.68 4.90
C ARG A 9 1.85 -22.10 4.66
N LEU A 10 0.53 -22.27 4.42
CA LEU A 10 -0.03 -23.56 4.03
C LEU A 10 0.55 -24.01 2.69
N LEU A 11 0.53 -23.14 1.67
CA LEU A 11 1.08 -23.44 0.35
C LEU A 11 2.57 -23.82 0.43
N GLU A 12 3.36 -23.11 1.24
CA GLU A 12 4.77 -23.42 1.46
C GLU A 12 4.98 -24.81 2.10
N ARG A 13 4.13 -25.19 3.07
CA ARG A 13 4.18 -26.54 3.68
C ARG A 13 3.85 -27.66 2.69
N GLU A 14 2.96 -27.37 1.71
CA GLU A 14 2.64 -28.29 0.63
C GLU A 14 3.68 -28.28 -0.51
N GLY A 15 4.81 -27.58 -0.33
CA GLY A 15 5.90 -27.52 -1.32
C GLY A 15 5.65 -26.59 -2.50
N ILE A 16 4.65 -25.72 -2.43
CA ILE A 16 4.34 -24.75 -3.48
C ILE A 16 5.26 -23.53 -3.32
N GLU A 17 6.12 -23.30 -4.30
CA GLU A 17 7.13 -22.23 -4.27
C GLU A 17 6.68 -20.95 -4.97
N ASN A 18 5.73 -21.05 -5.91
CA ASN A 18 5.26 -19.92 -6.70
C ASN A 18 3.78 -19.69 -6.44
N TYR A 19 3.45 -18.63 -5.76
CA TYR A 19 2.05 -18.32 -5.39
C TYR A 19 1.81 -16.83 -5.22
N MET A 20 0.56 -16.44 -5.38
CA MET A 20 0.00 -15.17 -4.96
C MET A 20 -1.33 -15.45 -4.25
N VAL A 21 -1.45 -14.98 -3.03
CA VAL A 21 -2.67 -15.08 -2.21
C VAL A 21 -3.18 -13.69 -1.96
N GLU A 22 -4.37 -13.39 -2.41
CA GLU A 22 -5.05 -12.12 -2.20
C GLU A 22 -6.33 -12.34 -1.40
N ILE A 23 -6.51 -11.61 -0.33
CA ILE A 23 -7.73 -11.63 0.50
C ILE A 23 -8.05 -10.19 0.91
N GLY A 24 -9.14 -9.66 0.35
CA GLY A 24 -9.62 -8.33 0.68
C GLY A 24 -8.76 -7.16 0.16
N GLY A 25 -7.82 -7.41 -0.74
CA GLY A 25 -6.87 -6.44 -1.27
C GLY A 25 -5.47 -6.57 -0.67
N GLU A 26 -5.31 -7.34 0.41
CA GLU A 26 -4.02 -7.66 1.02
C GLU A 26 -3.41 -8.89 0.35
N VAL A 27 -2.17 -8.76 -0.10
CA VAL A 27 -1.52 -9.76 -0.96
C VAL A 27 -0.23 -10.29 -0.34
N THR A 28 -0.12 -11.62 -0.23
CA THR A 28 1.15 -12.31 0.03
C THR A 28 1.57 -13.05 -1.22
N MET A 29 2.82 -12.89 -1.65
CA MET A 29 3.30 -13.51 -2.87
C MET A 29 4.74 -14.02 -2.73
N LYS A 30 5.09 -14.99 -3.58
CA LYS A 30 6.44 -15.54 -3.71
C LYS A 30 6.65 -16.10 -5.11
N GLY A 31 7.89 -16.00 -5.61
CA GLY A 31 8.30 -16.60 -6.87
C GLY A 31 7.73 -15.90 -8.10
N VAL A 32 7.31 -16.65 -9.09
CA VAL A 32 6.90 -16.16 -10.40
C VAL A 32 5.50 -16.66 -10.79
N ASN A 33 4.86 -15.95 -11.71
CA ASN A 33 3.57 -16.35 -12.26
C ASN A 33 3.72 -17.44 -13.34
N GLN A 34 2.61 -17.91 -13.91
CA GLN A 34 2.57 -18.95 -14.94
C GLN A 34 3.37 -18.62 -16.21
N ASN A 35 3.76 -17.37 -16.43
CA ASN A 35 4.58 -16.92 -17.56
C ASN A 35 6.07 -16.77 -17.18
N GLY A 36 6.48 -17.24 -15.99
CA GLY A 36 7.85 -17.10 -15.48
C GLY A 36 8.25 -15.67 -15.10
N LYS A 37 7.28 -14.77 -14.91
CA LYS A 37 7.52 -13.36 -14.56
C LYS A 37 7.14 -13.11 -13.09
N CYS A 38 7.82 -12.14 -12.48
CA CYS A 38 7.46 -11.69 -11.13
C CYS A 38 6.00 -11.27 -11.04
N TRP A 39 5.42 -11.43 -9.86
CA TRP A 39 4.07 -10.96 -9.58
C TRP A 39 3.99 -9.43 -9.63
N ARG A 40 2.86 -8.92 -10.10
CA ARG A 40 2.65 -7.47 -10.28
C ARG A 40 1.30 -7.08 -9.70
N ILE A 41 1.31 -6.06 -8.84
CA ILE A 41 0.13 -5.51 -8.17
C ILE A 41 -0.02 -4.05 -8.59
N GLY A 42 -1.21 -3.66 -9.03
CA GLY A 42 -1.54 -2.27 -9.36
C GLY A 42 -1.87 -1.46 -8.12
N ILE A 43 -1.29 -0.28 -8.00
CA ILE A 43 -1.72 0.78 -7.08
C ILE A 43 -2.73 1.65 -7.83
N ASN A 44 -3.96 1.71 -7.36
CA ASN A 44 -5.00 2.48 -8.01
C ASN A 44 -4.86 3.98 -7.70
N LYS A 45 -5.27 4.81 -8.66
CA LYS A 45 -5.46 6.25 -8.43
C LYS A 45 -6.53 6.48 -7.37
N PRO A 46 -6.33 7.41 -6.43
CA PRO A 46 -7.33 7.76 -5.44
C PRO A 46 -8.41 8.68 -6.03
N GLU A 47 -9.14 8.22 -7.04
CA GLU A 47 -10.25 8.96 -7.64
C GLU A 47 -11.55 8.67 -6.89
N ASP A 48 -12.38 9.72 -6.72
CA ASP A 48 -13.75 9.60 -6.19
C ASP A 48 -14.65 8.95 -7.25
N ASP A 49 -14.51 7.64 -7.43
CA ASP A 49 -15.42 6.87 -8.27
C ASP A 49 -16.49 6.20 -7.42
N SER A 50 -17.65 6.85 -7.31
CA SER A 50 -18.82 6.30 -6.61
C SER A 50 -19.38 5.03 -7.27
N THR A 51 -18.95 4.70 -8.49
CA THR A 51 -19.37 3.49 -9.23
C THR A 51 -18.44 2.30 -9.02
N GLY A 52 -17.21 2.54 -8.54
CA GLY A 52 -16.20 1.49 -8.33
C GLY A 52 -15.71 0.81 -9.63
N ILE A 53 -16.06 1.37 -10.78
CA ILE A 53 -15.80 0.76 -12.11
C ILE A 53 -14.46 1.22 -12.67
N LYS A 54 -14.00 2.44 -12.32
CA LYS A 54 -12.71 2.96 -12.78
C LYS A 54 -11.58 2.42 -11.90
N ASN A 55 -10.79 1.53 -12.45
CA ASN A 55 -9.55 1.02 -11.85
C ASN A 55 -8.34 1.58 -12.60
N ASP A 56 -8.23 2.92 -12.67
CA ASP A 56 -7.04 3.52 -13.25
C ASP A 56 -5.84 3.27 -12.34
N ILE A 57 -4.82 2.62 -12.90
CA ILE A 57 -3.59 2.28 -12.19
C ILE A 57 -2.67 3.51 -12.20
N GLU A 58 -2.24 3.94 -11.02
CA GLU A 58 -1.22 4.97 -10.84
C GLU A 58 0.18 4.39 -11.01
N GLU A 59 0.44 3.25 -10.38
CA GLU A 59 1.76 2.62 -10.39
C GLU A 59 1.63 1.10 -10.24
N VAL A 60 2.71 0.39 -10.51
CA VAL A 60 2.79 -1.07 -10.37
C VAL A 60 3.91 -1.44 -9.40
N VAL A 61 3.58 -2.24 -8.40
CA VAL A 61 4.55 -2.90 -7.52
C VAL A 61 4.84 -4.30 -8.06
N GLN A 62 6.11 -4.68 -8.12
CA GLN A 62 6.55 -5.97 -8.64
C GLN A 62 7.44 -6.69 -7.62
N LEU A 63 7.11 -7.95 -7.31
CA LEU A 63 7.89 -8.81 -6.43
C LEU A 63 8.13 -10.19 -7.06
N CYS A 64 9.39 -10.68 -6.93
CA CYS A 64 9.75 -12.07 -7.22
C CYS A 64 10.09 -12.84 -5.93
N LYS A 65 10.61 -12.13 -4.93
CA LYS A 65 10.89 -12.70 -3.60
C LYS A 65 9.59 -12.79 -2.81
N LYS A 66 9.62 -13.59 -1.75
CA LYS A 66 8.52 -13.59 -0.76
C LYS A 66 8.33 -12.19 -0.19
N GLY A 67 7.09 -11.76 -0.09
CA GLY A 67 6.72 -10.49 0.50
C GLY A 67 5.23 -10.27 0.55
N GLY A 68 4.83 -9.30 1.36
CA GLY A 68 3.47 -8.82 1.49
C GLY A 68 3.31 -7.42 0.91
N VAL A 69 2.16 -7.17 0.31
CA VAL A 69 1.74 -5.84 -0.16
C VAL A 69 0.33 -5.56 0.34
N ALA A 70 0.15 -4.41 0.93
CA ALA A 70 -1.17 -3.93 1.35
C ALA A 70 -1.32 -2.45 1.04
N THR A 71 -2.54 -2.05 0.71
CA THR A 71 -2.88 -0.66 0.43
C THR A 71 -4.08 -0.23 1.25
N SER A 72 -3.90 0.76 2.11
CA SER A 72 -4.98 1.46 2.79
C SER A 72 -5.30 2.77 2.09
N GLY A 73 -6.59 3.11 1.95
CA GLY A 73 -7.00 4.35 1.28
C GLY A 73 -8.33 4.88 1.79
N ASN A 74 -8.48 6.20 1.81
CA ASN A 74 -9.67 6.92 2.27
C ASN A 74 -10.62 7.31 1.13
N TYR A 75 -10.29 6.96 -0.12
CA TYR A 75 -11.07 7.38 -1.28
C TYR A 75 -12.27 6.46 -1.60
N ARG A 76 -12.23 5.19 -1.17
CA ARG A 76 -13.31 4.21 -1.39
C ARG A 76 -14.30 4.13 -0.24
N ASN A 77 -13.82 4.25 0.99
CA ASN A 77 -14.60 4.07 2.22
C ASN A 77 -14.68 5.38 2.99
N TYR A 78 -15.70 6.18 2.69
CA TYR A 78 -15.98 7.44 3.38
C TYR A 78 -17.49 7.64 3.51
N TYR A 79 -17.90 8.51 4.41
CA TYR A 79 -19.27 9.00 4.46
C TYR A 79 -19.29 10.54 4.40
N ILE A 80 -20.38 11.09 3.89
CA ILE A 80 -20.58 12.54 3.84
C ILE A 80 -21.62 12.90 4.91
N LYS A 81 -21.26 13.84 5.78
CA LYS A 81 -22.15 14.43 6.77
C LYS A 81 -21.99 15.95 6.73
N ASP A 82 -23.10 16.67 6.60
CA ASP A 82 -23.15 18.14 6.55
C ASP A 82 -22.22 18.75 5.46
N GLY A 83 -22.11 18.06 4.32
CA GLY A 83 -21.24 18.46 3.20
C GLY A 83 -19.75 18.20 3.41
N LYS A 84 -19.34 17.64 4.55
CA LYS A 84 -17.95 17.27 4.84
C LYS A 84 -17.73 15.76 4.66
N LYS A 85 -16.64 15.40 3.99
CA LYS A 85 -16.18 14.01 3.78
C LYS A 85 -15.44 13.53 5.02
N TYR A 86 -15.79 12.36 5.53
CA TYR A 86 -15.17 11.71 6.68
C TYR A 86 -14.59 10.36 6.28
N ALA A 87 -13.30 10.18 6.49
CA ALA A 87 -12.62 8.91 6.29
C ALA A 87 -13.07 7.86 7.31
N HIS A 88 -13.00 6.59 6.96
CA HIS A 88 -13.28 5.48 7.89
C HIS A 88 -12.13 5.22 8.88
N THR A 89 -10.92 5.72 8.58
CA THR A 89 -9.75 5.60 9.45
C THR A 89 -9.91 6.51 10.65
N ILE A 90 -9.86 5.94 11.85
CA ILE A 90 -9.99 6.67 13.13
C ILE A 90 -8.60 6.97 13.69
N ASP A 91 -8.37 8.21 14.12
CA ASP A 91 -7.20 8.56 14.91
C ASP A 91 -7.39 8.05 16.34
N PRO A 92 -6.59 7.08 16.81
CA PRO A 92 -6.77 6.45 18.13
C PRO A 92 -6.56 7.42 19.31
N ARG A 93 -5.93 8.58 19.08
CA ARG A 93 -5.69 9.59 20.12
C ARG A 93 -6.93 10.45 20.36
N THR A 94 -7.74 10.66 19.35
CA THR A 94 -8.91 11.54 19.41
C THR A 94 -10.22 10.77 19.40
N GLY A 95 -10.23 9.54 18.81
CA GLY A 95 -11.44 8.75 18.60
C GLY A 95 -12.30 9.26 17.43
N TYR A 96 -11.82 10.25 16.67
CA TYR A 96 -12.51 10.82 15.52
C TYR A 96 -11.85 10.39 14.19
N PRO A 97 -12.56 10.51 13.05
CA PRO A 97 -11.98 10.29 11.73
C PRO A 97 -10.70 11.11 11.53
N SER A 98 -9.67 10.47 10.98
CA SER A 98 -8.40 11.11 10.69
C SER A 98 -8.57 12.14 9.56
N GLU A 99 -8.14 13.39 9.79
CA GLU A 99 -8.16 14.50 8.81
C GLU A 99 -6.77 14.67 8.17
N GLN A 100 -6.10 13.56 7.83
CA GLN A 100 -4.75 13.60 7.27
C GLN A 100 -4.77 13.75 5.75
N SER A 101 -3.67 14.25 5.20
CA SER A 101 -3.49 14.50 3.75
C SER A 101 -3.32 13.22 2.92
N ILE A 102 -2.96 12.09 3.55
CA ILE A 102 -2.74 10.82 2.83
C ILE A 102 -4.07 10.29 2.29
N LEU A 103 -4.12 10.07 0.99
CA LEU A 103 -5.25 9.50 0.26
C LEU A 103 -5.12 7.98 0.13
N SER A 104 -3.89 7.50 -0.07
CA SER A 104 -3.55 6.08 -0.22
C SER A 104 -2.15 5.82 0.30
N ALA A 105 -1.97 4.73 1.04
CA ALA A 105 -0.68 4.26 1.52
C ALA A 105 -0.52 2.78 1.14
N THR A 106 0.44 2.50 0.27
CA THR A 106 0.85 1.14 -0.11
C THR A 106 2.16 0.82 0.60
N ILE A 107 2.19 -0.31 1.31
CA ILE A 107 3.38 -0.80 2.00
C ILE A 107 3.79 -2.14 1.40
N VAL A 108 5.11 -2.30 1.22
CA VAL A 108 5.77 -3.57 0.94
C VAL A 108 6.55 -3.98 2.18
N ALA A 109 6.38 -5.22 2.62
CA ALA A 109 7.07 -5.78 3.77
C ALA A 109 7.40 -7.28 3.56
N GLU A 110 8.09 -7.90 4.51
CA GLU A 110 8.40 -9.34 4.47
C GLU A 110 7.15 -10.22 4.53
N ASP A 111 6.11 -9.77 5.24
CA ASP A 111 4.80 -10.40 5.32
C ASP A 111 3.67 -9.39 5.19
N CYS A 112 2.49 -9.90 4.88
CA CYS A 112 1.33 -9.06 4.58
C CYS A 112 0.67 -8.48 5.84
N ILE A 113 0.77 -9.15 6.99
CA ILE A 113 0.26 -8.61 8.25
C ILE A 113 1.00 -7.33 8.62
N THR A 114 2.31 -7.29 8.41
CA THR A 114 3.13 -6.09 8.63
C THR A 114 2.77 -4.99 7.65
N ALA A 115 2.68 -5.33 6.35
CA ALA A 115 2.30 -4.36 5.32
C ALA A 115 0.93 -3.72 5.62
N ASP A 116 -0.09 -4.50 5.95
CA ASP A 116 -1.46 -4.08 6.27
C ASP A 116 -1.51 -3.18 7.52
N ALA A 117 -0.82 -3.60 8.59
CA ALA A 117 -0.75 -2.82 9.82
C ALA A 117 -0.13 -1.43 9.58
N TYR A 118 0.98 -1.35 8.87
CA TYR A 118 1.64 -0.06 8.59
C TYR A 118 0.90 0.78 7.55
N ALA A 119 0.27 0.18 6.55
CA ALA A 119 -0.59 0.91 5.62
C ALA A 119 -1.70 1.66 6.37
N THR A 120 -2.39 0.99 7.29
CA THR A 120 -3.42 1.60 8.13
C THR A 120 -2.83 2.63 9.10
N ALA A 121 -1.69 2.33 9.72
CA ALA A 121 -1.02 3.27 10.63
C ALA A 121 -0.61 4.57 9.93
N PHE A 122 -0.11 4.50 8.70
CA PHE A 122 0.26 5.68 7.90
C PHE A 122 -0.95 6.57 7.63
N MET A 123 -2.09 5.98 7.27
CA MET A 123 -3.35 6.70 7.09
C MET A 123 -3.79 7.43 8.37
N ALA A 124 -3.58 6.82 9.53
CA ALA A 124 -3.98 7.38 10.81
C ALA A 124 -3.04 8.49 11.31
N MET A 125 -1.72 8.32 11.13
CA MET A 125 -0.72 9.24 11.68
C MET A 125 -0.41 10.43 10.78
N GLY A 126 -0.68 10.34 9.48
CA GLY A 126 -0.38 11.37 8.48
C GLY A 126 1.06 11.37 7.98
N LEU A 127 1.33 12.13 6.92
CA LEU A 127 2.54 12.05 6.12
C LEU A 127 3.82 12.29 6.91
N GLU A 128 3.90 13.37 7.68
CA GLU A 128 5.12 13.72 8.41
C GLU A 128 5.55 12.64 9.42
N LYS A 129 4.57 12.14 10.20
CA LYS A 129 4.86 11.08 11.16
C LYS A 129 5.13 9.74 10.51
N ALA A 130 4.49 9.47 9.37
CA ALA A 130 4.72 8.27 8.57
C ALA A 130 6.17 8.24 8.03
N ARG A 131 6.69 9.36 7.52
CA ARG A 131 8.08 9.52 7.10
C ARG A 131 9.07 9.24 8.24
N GLU A 132 8.81 9.84 9.40
CA GLU A 132 9.68 9.65 10.56
C GLU A 132 9.64 8.22 11.07
N ALA A 133 8.45 7.63 11.15
CA ALA A 133 8.28 6.24 11.56
C ALA A 133 9.01 5.28 10.61
N ALA A 134 8.88 5.46 9.29
CA ALA A 134 9.52 4.62 8.29
C ALA A 134 11.05 4.58 8.41
N LYS A 135 11.68 5.69 8.78
CA LYS A 135 13.14 5.75 9.00
C LYS A 135 13.62 4.83 10.14
N ASN A 136 12.74 4.56 11.09
CA ASN A 136 13.04 3.78 12.29
C ASN A 136 12.51 2.34 12.24
N ILE A 137 11.79 1.97 11.19
CA ILE A 137 11.18 0.64 11.04
C ILE A 137 11.86 -0.08 9.89
N PRO A 138 12.77 -1.02 10.19
CA PRO A 138 13.44 -1.78 9.14
C PRO A 138 12.46 -2.73 8.45
N GLY A 139 12.69 -2.98 7.16
CA GLY A 139 11.98 -4.00 6.40
C GLY A 139 10.61 -3.59 5.87
N ILE A 140 10.26 -2.30 5.95
CA ILE A 140 9.10 -1.74 5.25
C ILE A 140 9.53 -0.75 4.18
N GLU A 141 8.87 -0.80 3.03
CA GLU A 141 8.98 0.21 1.99
C GLU A 141 7.58 0.77 1.69
N TYR A 142 7.49 2.06 1.42
CA TYR A 142 6.20 2.71 1.22
C TYR A 142 6.09 3.47 -0.10
N TYR A 143 4.87 3.53 -0.60
CA TYR A 143 4.42 4.43 -1.67
C TYR A 143 3.13 5.09 -1.22
N VAL A 144 3.12 6.41 -1.07
CA VAL A 144 1.95 7.17 -0.63
C VAL A 144 1.51 8.16 -1.70
N ILE A 145 0.19 8.30 -1.82
CA ILE A 145 -0.45 9.35 -2.59
C ILE A 145 -1.15 10.25 -1.58
N TYR A 146 -0.88 11.55 -1.65
CA TYR A 146 -1.43 12.52 -0.72
C TYR A 146 -1.91 13.78 -1.43
N SER A 147 -2.74 14.57 -0.77
CA SER A 147 -3.19 15.87 -1.25
C SER A 147 -2.31 16.96 -0.68
N ASP A 148 -1.77 17.84 -1.53
CA ASP A 148 -1.08 19.05 -1.10
C ASP A 148 -2.06 20.14 -0.63
N GLU A 149 -1.53 21.29 -0.21
CA GLU A 149 -2.31 22.43 0.28
C GLU A 149 -3.27 23.01 -0.76
N ASN A 150 -3.03 22.76 -2.04
CA ASN A 150 -3.86 23.19 -3.16
C ASN A 150 -4.88 22.11 -3.60
N GLY A 151 -4.93 20.97 -2.89
CA GLY A 151 -5.77 19.84 -3.24
C GLY A 151 -5.25 18.99 -4.42
N LYS A 152 -4.00 19.23 -4.87
CA LYS A 152 -3.40 18.45 -5.94
C LYS A 152 -2.80 17.16 -5.39
N HIS A 153 -2.98 16.06 -6.11
CA HIS A 153 -2.37 14.78 -5.76
C HIS A 153 -0.86 14.81 -5.98
N GLN A 154 -0.14 14.39 -4.98
CA GLN A 154 1.30 14.24 -4.96
C GLN A 154 1.65 12.81 -4.60
N ILE A 155 2.85 12.38 -5.01
CA ILE A 155 3.35 11.03 -4.75
C ILE A 155 4.65 11.13 -3.97
N GLU A 156 4.81 10.25 -3.00
CA GLU A 156 6.05 10.06 -2.27
C GLU A 156 6.29 8.58 -1.99
N TYR A 157 7.55 8.17 -2.01
CA TYR A 157 7.94 6.79 -1.73
C TYR A 157 9.30 6.74 -1.05
N SER A 158 9.55 5.69 -0.29
CA SER A 158 10.88 5.43 0.28
C SER A 158 11.88 5.05 -0.80
N THR A 159 13.15 5.35 -0.59
CA THR A 159 14.22 5.02 -1.55
C THR A 159 14.24 3.53 -1.89
N GLY A 160 14.07 2.66 -0.89
CA GLY A 160 14.02 1.22 -1.10
C GLY A 160 12.79 0.73 -1.89
N MET A 161 11.72 1.52 -1.97
CA MET A 161 10.56 1.19 -2.79
C MET A 161 10.89 1.12 -4.28
N LEU A 162 11.90 1.84 -4.76
CA LEU A 162 12.31 1.85 -6.18
C LEU A 162 12.64 0.45 -6.71
N GLN A 163 13.18 -0.44 -5.89
CA GLN A 163 13.44 -1.83 -6.30
C GLN A 163 12.18 -2.61 -6.68
N TYR A 164 11.02 -2.16 -6.23
CA TYR A 164 9.71 -2.77 -6.49
C TYR A 164 8.90 -2.05 -7.58
N LEU A 165 9.39 -0.91 -8.11
CA LEU A 165 8.69 -0.08 -9.11
C LEU A 165 9.29 -0.28 -10.51
N PRO A 166 8.81 -1.27 -11.30
CA PRO A 166 9.42 -1.65 -12.58
C PRO A 166 9.34 -0.58 -13.66
N ASN A 167 8.45 0.39 -13.49
CA ASN A 167 8.25 1.48 -14.45
C ASN A 167 9.10 2.72 -14.14
N ARG A 168 9.84 2.73 -13.01
CA ARG A 168 10.71 3.85 -12.62
C ARG A 168 12.16 3.45 -12.80
N PRO A 169 12.97 4.25 -13.52
CA PRO A 169 14.39 3.95 -13.72
C PRO A 169 15.16 4.07 -12.40
N ILE A 170 16.06 3.10 -12.16
CA ILE A 170 16.96 3.08 -10.98
C ILE A 170 17.87 4.31 -10.93
N GLU A 171 18.08 5.01 -12.04
CA GLU A 171 18.83 6.28 -12.11
C GLU A 171 18.25 7.38 -11.22
N ALA A 172 16.98 7.29 -10.81
CA ALA A 172 16.39 8.16 -9.82
C ALA A 172 17.00 7.98 -8.40
N MET A 173 17.71 6.85 -8.15
CA MET A 173 18.40 6.61 -6.88
C MET A 173 19.74 7.35 -6.73
N LEU A 174 20.28 7.90 -7.81
CA LEU A 174 21.63 8.49 -7.83
C LEU A 174 21.64 10.02 -7.70
N ASN A 175 20.46 10.64 -7.63
CA ASN A 175 20.30 12.11 -7.64
C ASN A 175 19.72 12.69 -6.33
N GLU A 176 19.66 11.91 -5.27
CA GLU A 176 19.35 12.34 -3.89
C GLU A 176 20.60 12.14 -2.99
#